data_9808fe6b737b8f045841ba5ba4422ab8
#
_entry.id   9808fe6b737b8f045841ba5ba4422ab8
#
_cell.length_a   1.000
_cell.length_b   1.000
_cell.length_c   1.000
_cell.angle_alpha   90.00
_cell.angle_beta   90.00
_cell.angle_gamma   90.00
#
_symmetry.space_group_name_H-M   'P 1'
#
loop_
_entity.id
_entity.type
_entity.pdbx_description
1 polymer ?
#
loop_
_entity_poly.entity_id
_entity_poly.type
_entity_poly.pdbx_seq_one_letter_code
_entity_poly.pdbx_strand_id
1 'polypeptide(L)'
;MVVGPGAIGRLLALSLQRTVQDSAAVSLLGRRTLPEQQCLETPDGKRIPLRITTLMEPSHAPIRPDMVVHLTTKSWATMNAFETLAPHLPVDIPLVLWQNGFRVQHPISNRWMGPVLCASTTEGAYVVDDSHVVHAGRGHTVIGHLNGHYREVAVQLAEQLSHAGLAATAVDDIEVRLWHKLVVNAVINPLVARFRITNGQLRDTPYSSLVEATLDELSTLMQALKVPAPPSTSLYPWHDLVWQVIERTAANRASMLQDLEANRPTEYDAILGPLREAAQTAGIATPQLDSRWQELEVRNNQG
;
A
#
# COMPACT_ATOMS: atom_id res chain seq x y z
N MET A 1 14.23 1.04 10.14
CA MET A 1 14.62 0.21 8.97
C MET A 1 13.46 0.11 8.00
N VAL A 2 13.71 0.20 6.69
CA VAL A 2 12.70 0.01 5.65
C VAL A 2 13.03 -1.25 4.85
N VAL A 3 12.10 -2.19 4.76
CA VAL A 3 12.25 -3.48 4.07
C VAL A 3 11.44 -3.47 2.78
N GLY A 4 12.11 -3.65 1.65
CA GLY A 4 11.52 -3.58 0.32
C GLY A 4 11.81 -2.25 -0.39
N PRO A 5 12.93 -2.18 -1.14
CA PRO A 5 13.37 -0.95 -1.81
C PRO A 5 12.60 -0.66 -3.11
N GLY A 6 11.28 -0.78 -3.07
CA GLY A 6 10.36 -0.31 -4.09
C GLY A 6 10.15 1.21 -4.04
N ALA A 7 9.22 1.72 -4.84
CA ALA A 7 8.97 3.16 -4.92
C ALA A 7 8.59 3.78 -3.57
N ILE A 8 7.59 3.20 -2.89
CA ILE A 8 7.14 3.68 -1.57
C ILE A 8 8.23 3.48 -0.51
N GLY A 9 8.93 2.33 -0.50
CA GLY A 9 9.98 2.08 0.48
C GLY A 9 11.15 3.05 0.34
N ARG A 10 11.58 3.36 -0.87
CA ARG A 10 12.65 4.34 -1.11
C ARG A 10 12.19 5.77 -0.83
N LEU A 11 10.97 6.15 -1.22
CA LEU A 11 10.38 7.43 -0.85
C LEU A 11 10.40 7.61 0.66
N LEU A 12 9.88 6.63 1.40
CA LEU A 12 9.83 6.63 2.86
C LEU A 12 11.23 6.74 3.48
N ALA A 13 12.14 5.86 3.08
CA ALA A 13 13.48 5.80 3.64
C ALA A 13 14.25 7.11 3.42
N LEU A 14 14.20 7.67 2.20
CA LEU A 14 14.90 8.91 1.87
C LEU A 14 14.24 10.13 2.51
N SER A 15 12.92 10.13 2.66
CA SER A 15 12.22 11.20 3.37
C SER A 15 12.59 11.21 4.85
N LEU A 16 12.62 10.05 5.50
CA LEU A 16 13.07 9.94 6.90
C LEU A 16 14.56 10.30 7.05
N GLN A 17 15.42 9.86 6.13
CA GLN A 17 16.86 10.17 6.16
C GLN A 17 17.13 11.68 6.10
N ARG A 18 16.29 12.46 5.44
CA ARG A 18 16.42 13.94 5.39
C ARG A 18 16.27 14.62 6.75
N THR A 19 15.61 13.98 7.70
CA THR A 19 15.32 14.58 9.04
C THR A 19 16.40 14.27 10.07
N VAL A 20 17.34 13.40 9.73
CA VAL A 20 18.43 12.95 10.63
C VAL A 20 19.79 13.29 10.03
N GLN A 21 20.77 13.63 10.90
CA GLN A 21 22.14 13.91 10.46
C GLN A 21 22.97 12.62 10.32
N ASP A 22 22.64 11.59 11.10
CA ASP A 22 23.33 10.29 11.06
C ASP A 22 22.90 9.52 9.81
N SER A 23 23.83 9.28 8.88
CA SER A 23 23.60 8.50 7.66
C SER A 23 23.26 7.03 7.92
N ALA A 24 23.53 6.53 9.12
CA ALA A 24 23.22 5.17 9.55
C ALA A 24 21.87 5.06 10.30
N ALA A 25 21.16 6.19 10.52
CA ALA A 25 19.90 6.18 11.25
C ALA A 25 18.78 5.48 10.48
N VAL A 26 18.79 5.54 9.15
CA VAL A 26 17.83 4.84 8.29
C VAL A 26 18.55 3.81 7.43
N SER A 27 18.08 2.57 7.47
CA SER A 27 18.60 1.50 6.62
C SER A 27 17.51 0.97 5.69
N LEU A 28 17.93 0.61 4.48
CA LEU A 28 17.09 0.07 3.42
C LEU A 28 17.48 -1.37 3.12
N LEU A 29 16.64 -2.33 3.50
CA LEU A 29 16.88 -3.76 3.33
C LEU A 29 16.20 -4.25 2.04
N GLY A 30 16.97 -4.88 1.16
CA GLY A 30 16.50 -5.43 -0.11
C GLY A 30 17.14 -6.77 -0.45
N ARG A 31 16.64 -7.44 -1.47
CA ARG A 31 17.20 -8.70 -2.00
C ARG A 31 18.48 -8.51 -2.82
N ARG A 32 18.86 -7.28 -3.13
CA ARG A 32 20.07 -6.91 -3.85
C ARG A 32 20.62 -5.61 -3.29
N THR A 33 21.90 -5.41 -3.42
CA THR A 33 22.55 -4.17 -3.05
C THR A 33 22.07 -3.03 -3.96
N LEU A 34 21.75 -1.90 -3.35
CA LEU A 34 21.52 -0.64 -4.04
C LEU A 34 22.70 0.31 -3.77
N PRO A 35 22.97 1.30 -4.65
CA PRO A 35 23.91 2.35 -4.32
C PRO A 35 23.55 3.08 -3.05
N GLU A 36 24.50 3.34 -2.16
CA GLU A 36 24.26 4.16 -0.96
C GLU A 36 23.94 5.61 -1.30
N GLN A 37 24.49 6.11 -2.40
CA GLN A 37 24.15 7.42 -2.95
C GLN A 37 22.81 7.31 -3.68
N GLN A 38 21.80 7.95 -3.13
CA GLN A 38 20.43 7.98 -3.66
C GLN A 38 20.02 9.41 -3.98
N CYS A 39 19.08 9.55 -4.89
CA CYS A 39 18.45 10.83 -5.23
C CYS A 39 16.93 10.73 -4.99
N LEU A 40 16.41 11.63 -4.19
CA LEU A 40 14.98 11.86 -4.07
C LEU A 40 14.61 13.08 -4.91
N GLU A 41 13.78 12.89 -5.92
CA GLU A 41 13.17 14.00 -6.67
C GLU A 41 11.81 14.31 -6.05
N THR A 42 11.62 15.54 -5.63
CA THR A 42 10.38 16.01 -4.99
C THR A 42 9.30 16.38 -6.02
N PRO A 43 8.02 16.52 -5.66
CA PRO A 43 6.95 16.86 -6.60
C PRO A 43 7.12 18.19 -7.35
N ASP A 44 7.93 19.09 -6.81
CA ASP A 44 8.33 20.36 -7.44
C ASP A 44 9.60 20.24 -8.30
N GLY A 45 10.07 19.00 -8.56
CA GLY A 45 11.21 18.71 -9.45
C GLY A 45 12.59 18.93 -8.83
N LYS A 46 12.67 19.25 -7.52
CA LYS A 46 13.95 19.42 -6.84
C LYS A 46 14.60 18.06 -6.57
N ARG A 47 15.84 17.88 -7.00
CA ARG A 47 16.65 16.70 -6.73
C ARG A 47 17.48 16.87 -5.48
N ILE A 48 17.36 15.92 -4.57
CA ILE A 48 18.01 15.92 -3.26
C ILE A 48 18.89 14.67 -3.20
N PRO A 49 20.22 14.83 -3.28
CA PRO A 49 21.14 13.72 -3.07
C PRO A 49 21.21 13.37 -1.59
N LEU A 50 21.12 12.07 -1.29
CA LEU A 50 21.11 11.54 0.08
C LEU A 50 21.99 10.29 0.14
N ARG A 51 22.66 10.10 1.27
CA ARG A 51 23.34 8.84 1.57
C ARG A 51 22.49 8.03 2.54
N ILE A 52 22.30 6.75 2.23
CA ILE A 52 21.53 5.81 3.04
C ILE A 52 22.25 4.47 3.14
N THR A 53 22.19 3.84 4.29
CA THR A 53 22.72 2.48 4.47
C THR A 53 21.83 1.49 3.72
N THR A 54 22.44 0.66 2.86
CA THR A 54 21.74 -0.41 2.15
C THR A 54 22.21 -1.77 2.62
N LEU A 55 21.28 -2.69 2.85
CA LEU A 55 21.51 -4.00 3.42
C LEU A 55 20.88 -5.10 2.55
N MET A 56 21.49 -6.27 2.53
CA MET A 56 20.94 -7.49 1.92
C MET A 56 20.53 -8.54 2.95
N GLU A 57 21.21 -8.52 4.12
CA GLU A 57 21.02 -9.50 5.16
C GLU A 57 20.42 -8.85 6.41
N PRO A 58 19.29 -9.38 6.95
CA PRO A 58 18.69 -8.87 8.19
C PRO A 58 19.64 -8.87 9.38
N SER A 59 20.53 -9.86 9.46
CA SER A 59 21.54 -10.01 10.52
C SER A 59 22.55 -8.85 10.59
N HIS A 60 22.69 -8.09 9.51
CA HIS A 60 23.56 -6.91 9.47
C HIS A 60 22.83 -5.62 9.85
N ALA A 61 21.54 -5.69 10.13
CA ALA A 61 20.78 -4.51 10.51
C ALA A 61 21.19 -4.02 11.91
N PRO A 62 21.52 -2.72 12.06
CA PRO A 62 21.81 -2.17 13.38
C PRO A 62 20.52 -2.13 14.20
N ILE A 63 20.43 -2.99 15.22
CA ILE A 63 19.28 -2.99 16.14
C ILE A 63 19.45 -1.86 17.15
N ARG A 64 18.44 -1.01 17.25
CA ARG A 64 18.39 0.12 18.20
C ARG A 64 17.10 0.05 19.02
N PRO A 65 17.08 0.54 20.27
CA PRO A 65 15.87 0.52 21.11
C PRO A 65 14.68 1.30 20.56
N ASP A 66 14.95 2.36 19.77
CA ASP A 66 13.96 3.22 19.12
C ASP A 66 13.65 2.82 17.67
N MET A 67 14.10 1.65 17.27
CA MET A 67 13.93 1.16 15.90
C MET A 67 12.47 0.87 15.59
N VAL A 68 12.06 1.27 14.39
CA VAL A 68 10.80 0.87 13.77
C VAL A 68 11.10 0.17 12.45
N VAL A 69 10.37 -0.88 12.15
CA VAL A 69 10.50 -1.63 10.90
C VAL A 69 9.30 -1.37 10.01
N HIS A 70 9.55 -0.79 8.85
CA HIS A 70 8.54 -0.58 7.81
C HIS A 70 8.65 -1.68 6.75
N LEU A 71 7.64 -2.52 6.65
CA LEU A 71 7.51 -3.54 5.60
C LEU A 71 6.81 -2.90 4.39
N THR A 72 7.57 -2.61 3.34
CA THR A 72 7.10 -1.94 2.10
C THR A 72 7.24 -2.83 0.87
N THR A 73 7.48 -4.11 1.07
CA THR A 73 7.48 -5.13 0.02
C THR A 73 6.10 -5.25 -0.62
N LYS A 74 6.02 -5.75 -1.84
CA LYS A 74 4.74 -6.15 -2.45
C LYS A 74 4.06 -7.22 -1.59
N SER A 75 2.74 -7.22 -1.55
CA SER A 75 1.93 -8.09 -0.69
C SER A 75 2.30 -9.58 -0.78
N TRP A 76 2.55 -10.09 -2.00
CA TRP A 76 2.95 -11.47 -2.24
C TRP A 76 4.35 -11.84 -1.69
N ALA A 77 5.22 -10.85 -1.41
CA ALA A 77 6.55 -11.07 -0.85
C ALA A 77 6.62 -10.76 0.66
N THR A 78 5.58 -10.19 1.25
CA THR A 78 5.64 -9.63 2.59
C THR A 78 5.75 -10.71 3.67
N MET A 79 5.00 -11.81 3.56
CA MET A 79 5.07 -12.90 4.54
C MET A 79 6.47 -13.50 4.59
N ASN A 80 7.06 -13.80 3.42
CA ASN A 80 8.43 -14.32 3.37
C ASN A 80 9.46 -13.32 3.92
N ALA A 81 9.30 -12.02 3.62
CA ALA A 81 10.17 -10.99 4.18
C ALA A 81 10.03 -10.89 5.70
N PHE A 82 8.81 -10.97 6.24
CA PHE A 82 8.56 -11.02 7.67
C PHE A 82 9.19 -12.26 8.34
N GLU A 83 8.98 -13.44 7.78
CA GLU A 83 9.52 -14.69 8.32
C GLU A 83 11.05 -14.74 8.32
N THR A 84 11.68 -14.15 7.30
CA THR A 84 13.14 -14.03 7.22
C THR A 84 13.67 -13.02 8.24
N LEU A 85 12.93 -11.93 8.47
CA LEU A 85 13.38 -10.83 9.33
C LEU A 85 13.12 -11.07 10.82
N ALA A 86 11.96 -11.61 11.17
CA ALA A 86 11.47 -11.74 12.54
C ALA A 86 12.47 -12.41 13.52
N PRO A 87 13.22 -13.47 13.14
CA PRO A 87 14.20 -14.08 14.03
C PRO A 87 15.38 -13.16 14.42
N HIS A 88 15.59 -12.08 13.68
CA HIS A 88 16.69 -11.13 13.89
C HIS A 88 16.26 -9.87 14.65
N LEU A 89 14.98 -9.76 15.02
CA LEU A 89 14.44 -8.58 15.69
C LEU A 89 14.06 -8.88 17.14
N PRO A 90 14.28 -7.93 18.07
CA PRO A 90 13.58 -7.95 19.36
C PRO A 90 12.07 -8.01 19.18
N VAL A 91 11.40 -8.82 19.98
CA VAL A 91 9.98 -9.15 19.82
C VAL A 91 9.00 -7.98 20.05
N ASP A 92 9.49 -6.90 20.64
CA ASP A 92 8.74 -5.69 20.99
C ASP A 92 8.91 -4.54 19.98
N ILE A 93 9.76 -4.72 18.95
CA ILE A 93 9.96 -3.68 17.93
C ILE A 93 8.67 -3.43 17.15
N PRO A 94 8.25 -2.16 16.98
CA PRO A 94 7.10 -1.83 16.15
C PRO A 94 7.31 -2.18 14.67
N LEU A 95 6.33 -2.89 14.08
CA LEU A 95 6.25 -3.16 12.65
C LEU A 95 5.19 -2.26 12.03
N VAL A 96 5.44 -1.74 10.84
CA VAL A 96 4.47 -0.96 10.04
C VAL A 96 4.28 -1.63 8.68
N LEU A 97 3.06 -2.04 8.39
CA LEU A 97 2.67 -2.72 7.16
C LEU A 97 2.13 -1.71 6.15
N TRP A 98 2.74 -1.63 4.95
CA TRP A 98 2.42 -0.66 3.90
C TRP A 98 1.74 -1.28 2.67
N GLN A 99 1.39 -2.54 2.74
CA GLN A 99 0.86 -3.29 1.60
C GLN A 99 -0.52 -2.81 1.18
N ASN A 100 -0.72 -2.70 -0.14
CA ASN A 100 -2.05 -2.64 -0.70
C ASN A 100 -2.76 -3.99 -0.50
N GLY A 101 -4.09 -3.95 -0.46
CA GLY A 101 -4.89 -5.14 -0.21
C GLY A 101 -5.01 -5.46 1.28
N PHE A 102 -5.51 -6.66 1.59
CA PHE A 102 -5.82 -7.07 2.96
C PHE A 102 -5.46 -8.54 3.22
N ARG A 103 -4.24 -8.96 2.74
CA ARG A 103 -3.76 -10.35 2.84
C ARG A 103 -2.87 -10.60 4.05
N VAL A 104 -2.02 -9.64 4.40
CA VAL A 104 -0.91 -9.86 5.34
C VAL A 104 -1.13 -9.23 6.70
N GLN A 105 -2.06 -8.29 6.80
CA GLN A 105 -2.26 -7.47 7.99
C GLN A 105 -2.64 -8.32 9.21
N HIS A 106 -3.71 -9.09 9.14
CA HIS A 106 -4.11 -10.00 10.22
C HIS A 106 -3.10 -11.11 10.50
N PRO A 107 -2.58 -11.85 9.49
CA PRO A 107 -1.58 -12.88 9.73
C PRO A 107 -0.33 -12.41 10.45
N ILE A 108 0.21 -11.25 10.10
CA ILE A 108 1.39 -10.69 10.77
C ILE A 108 1.02 -10.17 12.16
N SER A 109 -0.10 -9.45 12.31
CA SER A 109 -0.56 -8.94 13.61
C SER A 109 -0.81 -10.05 14.64
N ASN A 110 -1.26 -11.21 14.19
CA ASN A 110 -1.51 -12.36 15.07
C ASN A 110 -0.22 -13.13 15.44
N ARG A 111 0.87 -12.95 14.69
CA ARG A 111 2.14 -13.69 14.88
C ARG A 111 3.21 -12.87 15.57
N TRP A 112 3.17 -11.54 15.48
CA TRP A 112 4.14 -10.64 16.10
C TRP A 112 3.67 -10.23 17.48
N MET A 113 4.55 -10.30 18.48
CA MET A 113 4.21 -9.96 19.87
C MET A 113 4.24 -8.47 20.16
N GLY A 114 5.02 -7.70 19.39
CA GLY A 114 5.12 -6.25 19.51
C GLY A 114 4.01 -5.52 18.75
N PRO A 115 4.06 -4.18 18.74
CA PRO A 115 3.10 -3.37 17.98
C PRO A 115 3.15 -3.66 16.49
N VAL A 116 2.01 -3.96 15.87
CA VAL A 116 1.87 -4.04 14.41
C VAL A 116 0.89 -2.97 13.96
N LEU A 117 1.39 -1.97 13.28
CA LEU A 117 0.58 -0.90 12.71
C LEU A 117 0.39 -1.12 11.21
N CYS A 118 -0.75 -0.71 10.70
CA CYS A 118 -1.03 -0.68 9.26
C CYS A 118 -0.98 0.77 8.78
N ALA A 119 -0.37 0.98 7.62
CA ALA A 119 -0.33 2.28 6.95
C ALA A 119 -1.07 2.21 5.62
N SER A 120 -2.01 3.12 5.41
CA SER A 120 -2.69 3.31 4.13
C SER A 120 -2.31 4.66 3.56
N THR A 121 -1.59 4.66 2.43
CA THR A 121 -1.06 5.87 1.82
C THR A 121 -1.66 6.15 0.45
N THR A 122 -1.80 7.42 0.12
CA THR A 122 -2.12 7.93 -1.22
C THR A 122 -0.94 8.66 -1.86
N GLU A 123 0.26 8.57 -1.26
CA GLU A 123 1.49 9.10 -1.85
C GLU A 123 1.78 8.42 -3.19
N GLY A 124 2.14 9.21 -4.19
CA GLY A 124 2.55 8.73 -5.51
C GLY A 124 4.08 8.72 -5.63
N ALA A 125 4.67 7.58 -5.97
CA ALA A 125 6.10 7.49 -6.23
C ALA A 125 6.42 6.46 -7.32
N TYR A 126 7.53 6.68 -8.03
CA TYR A 126 8.08 5.69 -8.95
C TYR A 126 9.61 5.69 -8.93
N VAL A 127 10.18 4.57 -9.29
CA VAL A 127 11.64 4.37 -9.40
C VAL A 127 12.05 4.65 -10.84
N VAL A 128 13.04 5.53 -11.01
CA VAL A 128 13.66 5.79 -12.32
C VAL A 128 14.76 4.76 -12.57
N ASP A 129 15.67 4.61 -11.62
CA ASP A 129 16.77 3.65 -11.62
C ASP A 129 17.18 3.25 -10.20
N ASP A 130 18.28 2.52 -10.03
CA ASP A 130 18.73 2.02 -8.72
C ASP A 130 19.14 3.11 -7.73
N SER A 131 19.41 4.31 -8.20
CA SER A 131 19.84 5.46 -7.39
C SER A 131 18.81 6.58 -7.32
N HIS A 132 17.70 6.51 -8.09
CA HIS A 132 16.79 7.62 -8.25
C HIS A 132 15.33 7.20 -8.06
N VAL A 133 14.63 7.85 -7.14
CA VAL A 133 13.19 7.74 -6.92
C VAL A 133 12.53 9.10 -7.02
N VAL A 134 11.37 9.15 -7.65
CA VAL A 134 10.56 10.36 -7.81
C VAL A 134 9.33 10.26 -6.91
N HIS A 135 9.14 11.29 -6.09
CA HIS A 135 7.90 11.56 -5.39
C HIS A 135 6.95 12.26 -6.37
N ALA A 136 6.13 11.47 -7.06
CA ALA A 136 5.32 11.94 -8.19
C ALA A 136 4.10 12.77 -7.78
N GLY A 137 3.60 12.56 -6.58
CA GLY A 137 2.42 13.26 -6.08
C GLY A 137 2.31 13.20 -4.58
N ARG A 138 2.00 14.35 -3.98
CA ARG A 138 1.72 14.45 -2.54
C ARG A 138 0.40 13.78 -2.22
N GLY A 139 0.42 12.96 -1.21
CA GLY A 139 -0.74 12.26 -0.70
C GLY A 139 -0.93 12.46 0.79
N HIS A 140 -1.63 11.54 1.39
CA HIS A 140 -1.82 11.45 2.83
C HIS A 140 -1.70 9.99 3.27
N THR A 141 -1.10 9.77 4.42
CA THR A 141 -0.97 8.45 5.03
C THR A 141 -1.79 8.40 6.31
N VAL A 142 -2.63 7.39 6.47
CA VAL A 142 -3.25 7.09 7.76
C VAL A 142 -2.58 5.87 8.37
N ILE A 143 -2.33 5.90 9.69
CA ILE A 143 -1.63 4.84 10.42
C ILE A 143 -2.46 4.46 11.64
N GLY A 144 -2.59 3.16 11.89
CA GLY A 144 -3.29 2.67 13.08
C GLY A 144 -3.07 1.17 13.29
N HIS A 145 -3.51 0.69 14.45
CA HIS A 145 -3.55 -0.73 14.78
C HIS A 145 -4.94 -1.28 14.44
N LEU A 146 -5.03 -2.52 13.92
CA LEU A 146 -6.30 -3.11 13.48
C LEU A 146 -7.39 -3.07 14.56
N ASN A 147 -7.03 -3.23 15.82
CA ASN A 147 -7.96 -3.20 16.97
C ASN A 147 -7.87 -1.90 17.78
N GLY A 148 -7.32 -0.82 17.23
CA GLY A 148 -7.21 0.48 17.91
C GLY A 148 -6.16 0.55 19.03
N HIS A 149 -5.34 -0.49 19.25
CA HIS A 149 -4.28 -0.47 20.26
C HIS A 149 -3.08 0.37 19.78
N TYR A 150 -2.10 0.59 20.68
CA TYR A 150 -0.85 1.28 20.35
C TYR A 150 -1.03 2.67 19.72
N ARG A 151 -2.08 3.40 20.14
CA ARG A 151 -2.38 4.73 19.59
C ARG A 151 -1.21 5.70 19.73
N GLU A 152 -0.50 5.69 20.86
CA GLU A 152 0.65 6.57 21.08
C GLU A 152 1.78 6.30 20.08
N VAL A 153 2.06 5.02 19.78
CA VAL A 153 3.04 4.63 18.76
C VAL A 153 2.59 5.10 17.38
N ALA A 154 1.31 4.98 17.05
CA ALA A 154 0.75 5.46 15.78
C ALA A 154 0.87 6.98 15.64
N VAL A 155 0.62 7.74 16.73
CA VAL A 155 0.76 9.21 16.75
C VAL A 155 2.21 9.60 16.53
N GLN A 156 3.15 9.03 17.28
CA GLN A 156 4.58 9.31 17.11
C GLN A 156 5.07 9.04 15.69
N LEU A 157 4.64 7.93 15.09
CA LEU A 157 4.99 7.59 13.70
C LEU A 157 4.38 8.56 12.69
N ALA A 158 3.13 8.97 12.89
CA ALA A 158 2.49 9.96 12.03
C ALA A 158 3.19 11.33 12.10
N GLU A 159 3.62 11.74 13.29
CA GLU A 159 4.41 12.96 13.49
C GLU A 159 5.78 12.87 12.81
N GLN A 160 6.48 11.74 12.96
CA GLN A 160 7.77 11.51 12.29
C GLN A 160 7.65 11.57 10.77
N LEU A 161 6.62 10.94 10.19
CA LEU A 161 6.36 11.00 8.75
C LEU A 161 6.03 12.42 8.30
N SER A 162 5.18 13.12 9.04
CA SER A 162 4.81 14.51 8.74
C SER A 162 6.02 15.43 8.78
N HIS A 163 6.90 15.26 9.78
CA HIS A 163 8.18 15.99 9.86
C HIS A 163 9.10 15.67 8.68
N ALA A 164 9.07 14.44 8.18
CA ALA A 164 9.80 14.03 6.99
C ALA A 164 9.17 14.52 5.66
N GLY A 165 8.06 15.25 5.71
CA GLY A 165 7.36 15.82 4.56
C GLY A 165 6.37 14.86 3.89
N LEU A 166 6.02 13.78 4.58
CA LEU A 166 4.97 12.81 4.19
C LEU A 166 3.78 13.01 5.12
N ALA A 167 2.77 13.74 4.67
CA ALA A 167 1.59 14.03 5.50
C ALA A 167 0.97 12.75 6.06
N ALA A 168 0.85 12.66 7.38
CA ALA A 168 0.35 11.47 8.04
C ALA A 168 -0.52 11.80 9.26
N THR A 169 -1.47 10.91 9.57
CA THR A 169 -2.37 11.02 10.73
C THR A 169 -2.58 9.64 11.37
N ALA A 170 -2.55 9.59 12.70
CA ALA A 170 -2.94 8.40 13.43
C ALA A 170 -4.47 8.28 13.49
N VAL A 171 -4.98 7.07 13.28
CA VAL A 171 -6.42 6.77 13.29
C VAL A 171 -6.71 5.52 14.13
N ASP A 172 -7.90 5.45 14.73
CA ASP A 172 -8.33 4.27 15.49
C ASP A 172 -9.09 3.26 14.61
N ASP A 173 -9.55 3.72 13.44
CA ASP A 173 -10.38 2.98 12.48
C ASP A 173 -9.59 2.50 11.25
N ILE A 174 -8.29 2.19 11.39
CA ILE A 174 -7.43 1.83 10.25
C ILE A 174 -7.99 0.66 9.43
N GLU A 175 -8.63 -0.31 10.08
CA GLU A 175 -9.24 -1.45 9.37
C GLU A 175 -10.34 -0.98 8.42
N VAL A 176 -11.18 -0.05 8.85
CA VAL A 176 -12.22 0.56 8.00
C VAL A 176 -11.57 1.29 6.81
N ARG A 177 -10.48 2.03 7.05
CA ARG A 177 -9.74 2.73 5.98
C ARG A 177 -9.13 1.76 4.97
N LEU A 178 -8.64 0.61 5.43
CA LEU A 178 -8.13 -0.44 4.55
C LEU A 178 -9.25 -1.04 3.69
N TRP A 179 -10.44 -1.30 4.25
CA TRP A 179 -11.60 -1.75 3.48
C TRP A 179 -12.05 -0.72 2.44
N HIS A 180 -12.10 0.57 2.80
CA HIS A 180 -12.43 1.63 1.85
C HIS A 180 -11.45 1.66 0.67
N LYS A 181 -10.14 1.60 0.96
CA LYS A 181 -9.11 1.56 -0.09
C LYS A 181 -9.18 0.27 -0.90
N LEU A 182 -9.52 -0.85 -0.27
CA LEU A 182 -9.66 -2.14 -0.94
C LEU A 182 -10.78 -2.09 -1.99
N VAL A 183 -11.95 -1.55 -1.64
CA VAL A 183 -13.07 -1.37 -2.57
C VAL A 183 -12.65 -0.50 -3.76
N VAL A 184 -12.02 0.66 -3.50
CA VAL A 184 -11.52 1.54 -4.55
C VAL A 184 -10.56 0.81 -5.49
N ASN A 185 -9.59 0.09 -4.93
CA ASN A 185 -8.59 -0.63 -5.72
C ASN A 185 -9.20 -1.81 -6.50
N ALA A 186 -10.19 -2.50 -5.93
CA ALA A 186 -10.86 -3.63 -6.58
C ALA A 186 -11.70 -3.20 -7.80
N VAL A 187 -12.23 -1.98 -7.78
CA VAL A 187 -12.96 -1.41 -8.93
C VAL A 187 -11.98 -0.87 -9.98
N ILE A 188 -11.05 0.00 -9.57
CA ILE A 188 -10.23 0.77 -10.51
C ILE A 188 -9.12 -0.08 -11.13
N ASN A 189 -8.33 -0.75 -10.29
CA ASN A 189 -7.07 -1.36 -10.75
C ASN A 189 -7.25 -2.45 -11.80
N PRO A 190 -8.20 -3.42 -11.65
CA PRO A 190 -8.40 -4.46 -12.64
C PRO A 190 -8.91 -3.90 -13.99
N LEU A 191 -9.82 -2.95 -13.97
CA LEU A 191 -10.37 -2.37 -15.20
C LEU A 191 -9.31 -1.56 -15.94
N VAL A 192 -8.58 -0.69 -15.24
CA VAL A 192 -7.47 0.08 -15.80
C VAL A 192 -6.38 -0.84 -16.37
N ALA A 193 -6.04 -1.91 -15.67
CA ALA A 193 -5.05 -2.90 -16.10
C ALA A 193 -5.53 -3.69 -17.34
N ARG A 194 -6.81 -4.09 -17.36
CA ARG A 194 -7.41 -4.84 -18.48
C ARG A 194 -7.40 -4.03 -19.77
N PHE A 195 -7.89 -2.79 -19.70
CA PHE A 195 -8.13 -1.95 -20.87
C PHE A 195 -6.93 -1.05 -21.22
N ARG A 196 -5.88 -1.02 -20.38
CA ARG A 196 -4.68 -0.18 -20.53
C ARG A 196 -4.99 1.31 -20.69
N ILE A 197 -5.91 1.79 -19.87
CA ILE A 197 -6.43 3.16 -19.87
C ILE A 197 -5.95 3.93 -18.62
N THR A 198 -6.23 5.24 -18.58
CA THR A 198 -6.09 6.04 -17.37
C THR A 198 -7.33 5.89 -16.48
N ASN A 199 -7.19 6.23 -15.19
CA ASN A 199 -8.32 6.15 -14.26
C ASN A 199 -9.52 6.98 -14.74
N GLY A 200 -9.30 8.18 -15.29
CA GLY A 200 -10.36 9.07 -15.76
C GLY A 200 -11.19 8.52 -16.92
N GLN A 201 -10.58 7.67 -17.76
CA GLN A 201 -11.29 7.04 -18.88
C GLN A 201 -12.32 6.01 -18.42
N LEU A 202 -12.30 5.59 -17.14
CA LEU A 202 -13.36 4.76 -16.59
C LEU A 202 -14.74 5.42 -16.59
N ARG A 203 -14.82 6.75 -16.80
CA ARG A 203 -16.08 7.49 -16.96
C ARG A 203 -16.73 7.28 -18.32
N ASP A 204 -15.94 6.85 -19.30
CA ASP A 204 -16.39 6.69 -20.67
C ASP A 204 -17.14 5.36 -20.87
N THR A 205 -18.10 5.34 -21.80
CA THR A 205 -18.71 4.09 -22.27
C THR A 205 -17.67 3.28 -23.07
N PRO A 206 -17.55 1.94 -22.86
CA PRO A 206 -18.41 1.09 -22.04
C PRO A 206 -17.93 0.88 -20.60
N TYR A 207 -16.85 1.53 -20.16
CA TYR A 207 -16.17 1.23 -18.89
C TYR A 207 -17.00 1.62 -17.66
N SER A 208 -17.75 2.74 -17.76
CA SER A 208 -18.59 3.20 -16.66
C SER A 208 -19.62 2.16 -16.22
N SER A 209 -20.22 1.43 -17.15
CA SER A 209 -21.15 0.35 -16.82
C SER A 209 -20.47 -0.81 -16.06
N LEU A 210 -19.19 -1.07 -16.35
CA LEU A 210 -18.42 -2.09 -15.64
C LEU A 210 -18.05 -1.63 -14.23
N VAL A 211 -17.79 -0.33 -14.06
CA VAL A 211 -17.56 0.28 -12.73
C VAL A 211 -18.82 0.14 -11.88
N GLU A 212 -19.99 0.53 -12.41
CA GLU A 212 -21.26 0.44 -11.68
C GLU A 212 -21.59 -1.01 -11.29
N ALA A 213 -21.50 -1.95 -12.22
CA ALA A 213 -21.78 -3.36 -11.93
C ALA A 213 -20.86 -3.93 -10.82
N THR A 214 -19.59 -3.51 -10.79
CA THR A 214 -18.65 -3.94 -9.73
C THR A 214 -18.98 -3.26 -8.41
N LEU A 215 -19.39 -2.00 -8.43
CA LEU A 215 -19.82 -1.26 -7.24
C LEU A 215 -21.06 -1.82 -6.59
N ASP A 216 -22.05 -2.25 -7.38
CA ASP A 216 -23.27 -2.90 -6.88
C ASP A 216 -22.94 -4.19 -6.11
N GLU A 217 -22.06 -5.04 -6.66
CA GLU A 217 -21.58 -6.24 -5.97
C GLU A 217 -20.87 -5.90 -4.65
N LEU A 218 -19.92 -4.95 -4.71
CA LEU A 218 -19.13 -4.56 -3.55
C LEU A 218 -19.96 -3.86 -2.47
N SER A 219 -20.90 -3.02 -2.86
CA SER A 219 -21.82 -2.34 -1.92
C SER A 219 -22.64 -3.36 -1.14
N THR A 220 -23.17 -4.38 -1.84
CA THR A 220 -23.91 -5.48 -1.24
C THR A 220 -23.02 -6.28 -0.27
N LEU A 221 -21.79 -6.58 -0.69
CA LEU A 221 -20.83 -7.29 0.15
C LEU A 221 -20.46 -6.50 1.41
N MET A 222 -20.14 -5.21 1.26
CA MET A 222 -19.75 -4.36 2.39
C MET A 222 -20.90 -4.21 3.40
N GLN A 223 -22.14 -4.14 2.94
CA GLN A 223 -23.31 -4.13 3.80
C GLN A 223 -23.44 -5.43 4.60
N ALA A 224 -23.29 -6.58 3.95
CA ALA A 224 -23.35 -7.88 4.63
C ALA A 224 -22.23 -8.08 5.65
N LEU A 225 -21.02 -7.58 5.36
CA LEU A 225 -19.87 -7.61 6.25
C LEU A 225 -19.95 -6.54 7.35
N LYS A 226 -20.97 -5.68 7.33
CA LYS A 226 -21.15 -4.56 8.26
C LYS A 226 -19.94 -3.61 8.30
N VAL A 227 -19.24 -3.48 7.18
CA VAL A 227 -18.15 -2.50 7.05
C VAL A 227 -18.77 -1.10 7.04
N PRO A 228 -18.35 -0.19 7.93
CA PRO A 228 -18.84 1.18 7.95
C PRO A 228 -18.68 1.86 6.59
N ALA A 229 -19.77 2.41 6.08
CA ALA A 229 -19.75 3.11 4.80
C ALA A 229 -18.87 4.38 4.87
N PRO A 230 -18.26 4.79 3.75
CA PRO A 230 -17.54 6.06 3.69
C PRO A 230 -18.48 7.24 4.03
N PRO A 231 -17.93 8.32 4.61
CA PRO A 231 -18.71 9.52 4.84
C PRO A 231 -19.27 10.08 3.52
N SER A 232 -20.59 10.16 3.41
CA SER A 232 -21.30 10.74 2.29
C SER A 232 -22.70 11.20 2.74
N THR A 233 -23.24 12.20 2.03
CA THR A 233 -24.64 12.64 2.18
C THR A 233 -25.58 11.93 1.21
N SER A 234 -25.05 11.13 0.31
CA SER A 234 -25.80 10.40 -0.71
C SER A 234 -26.27 9.03 -0.20
N LEU A 235 -27.23 8.44 -0.89
CA LEU A 235 -27.68 7.07 -0.67
C LEU A 235 -26.68 6.01 -1.17
N TYR A 236 -25.66 6.43 -1.91
CA TYR A 236 -24.68 5.55 -2.54
C TYR A 236 -23.24 5.89 -2.13
N PRO A 237 -22.87 5.78 -0.85
CA PRO A 237 -21.59 6.24 -0.34
C PRO A 237 -20.37 5.55 -0.98
N TRP A 238 -20.50 4.29 -1.37
CA TRP A 238 -19.43 3.55 -2.04
C TRP A 238 -19.20 4.03 -3.47
N HIS A 239 -20.27 4.36 -4.19
CA HIS A 239 -20.19 4.96 -5.53
C HIS A 239 -19.52 6.33 -5.44
N ASP A 240 -19.95 7.17 -4.52
CA ASP A 240 -19.35 8.49 -4.30
C ASP A 240 -17.85 8.40 -4.04
N LEU A 241 -17.44 7.48 -3.16
CA LEU A 241 -16.03 7.27 -2.84
C LEU A 241 -15.22 6.92 -4.10
N VAL A 242 -15.67 5.92 -4.87
CA VAL A 242 -14.91 5.42 -6.02
C VAL A 242 -14.89 6.45 -7.15
N TRP A 243 -16.03 7.07 -7.46
CA TRP A 243 -16.09 8.11 -8.50
C TRP A 243 -15.25 9.33 -8.15
N GLN A 244 -15.23 9.77 -6.88
CA GLN A 244 -14.33 10.81 -6.44
C GLN A 244 -12.86 10.46 -6.65
N VAL A 245 -12.46 9.21 -6.37
CA VAL A 245 -11.07 8.78 -6.58
C VAL A 245 -10.75 8.75 -8.07
N ILE A 246 -11.63 8.22 -8.92
CA ILE A 246 -11.46 8.22 -10.38
C ILE A 246 -11.25 9.64 -10.89
N GLU A 247 -12.03 10.60 -10.41
CA GLU A 247 -11.92 11.99 -10.82
C GLU A 247 -10.63 12.65 -10.34
N ARG A 248 -10.29 12.52 -9.06
CA ARG A 248 -9.06 13.10 -8.47
C ARG A 248 -7.78 12.52 -9.08
N THR A 249 -7.85 11.32 -9.60
CA THR A 249 -6.70 10.60 -10.17
C THR A 249 -6.85 10.37 -11.67
N ALA A 250 -7.65 11.18 -12.36
CA ALA A 250 -8.05 10.96 -13.75
C ALA A 250 -6.87 10.77 -14.72
N ALA A 251 -5.79 11.52 -14.53
CA ALA A 251 -4.58 11.41 -15.34
C ALA A 251 -3.67 10.22 -14.95
N ASN A 252 -3.94 9.57 -13.81
CA ASN A 252 -3.07 8.52 -13.31
C ASN A 252 -3.32 7.18 -14.03
N ARG A 253 -2.29 6.37 -14.03
CA ARG A 253 -2.33 4.96 -14.42
C ARG A 253 -2.22 4.12 -13.14
N ALA A 254 -3.19 3.25 -12.92
CA ALA A 254 -3.21 2.41 -11.72
C ALA A 254 -1.92 1.59 -11.57
N SER A 255 -1.49 1.34 -10.33
CA SER A 255 -0.26 0.59 -10.02
C SER A 255 -0.24 -0.80 -10.65
N MET A 256 -1.39 -1.47 -10.73
CA MET A 256 -1.53 -2.78 -11.36
C MET A 256 -1.22 -2.74 -12.86
N LEU A 257 -1.64 -1.69 -13.57
CA LEU A 257 -1.27 -1.49 -14.97
C LEU A 257 0.24 -1.26 -15.12
N GLN A 258 0.83 -0.44 -14.25
CA GLN A 258 2.27 -0.19 -14.26
C GLN A 258 3.09 -1.47 -14.00
N ASP A 259 2.61 -2.36 -13.11
CA ASP A 259 3.24 -3.65 -12.86
C ASP A 259 3.17 -4.55 -14.11
N LEU A 260 2.00 -4.65 -14.76
CA LEU A 260 1.85 -5.43 -16.00
C LEU A 260 2.73 -4.92 -17.14
N GLU A 261 2.85 -3.61 -17.31
CA GLU A 261 3.69 -3.01 -18.37
C GLU A 261 5.17 -3.21 -18.12
N ALA A 262 5.55 -3.33 -16.85
CA ALA A 262 6.91 -3.63 -16.46
C ALA A 262 7.17 -5.15 -16.33
N ASN A 263 6.27 -6.01 -16.79
CA ASN A 263 6.33 -7.46 -16.65
C ASN A 263 6.62 -7.90 -15.19
N ARG A 264 5.96 -7.25 -14.23
CA ARG A 264 6.04 -7.60 -12.80
C ARG A 264 4.76 -8.27 -12.33
N PRO A 265 4.82 -9.22 -11.39
CA PRO A 265 3.63 -9.77 -10.74
C PRO A 265 2.79 -8.66 -10.10
N THR A 266 1.48 -8.71 -10.31
CA THR A 266 0.54 -7.74 -9.73
C THR A 266 0.09 -8.16 -8.32
N GLU A 267 -0.56 -7.25 -7.60
CA GLU A 267 -1.15 -7.52 -6.28
C GLU A 267 -2.63 -7.96 -6.38
N TYR A 268 -3.04 -8.57 -7.49
CA TYR A 268 -4.45 -8.93 -7.71
C TYR A 268 -5.02 -9.83 -6.61
N ASP A 269 -4.24 -10.79 -6.13
CA ASP A 269 -4.64 -11.67 -5.03
C ASP A 269 -4.87 -10.91 -3.73
N ALA A 270 -4.00 -9.99 -3.38
CA ALA A 270 -4.17 -9.19 -2.16
C ALA A 270 -5.34 -8.19 -2.24
N ILE A 271 -5.75 -7.81 -3.45
CA ILE A 271 -6.83 -6.85 -3.68
C ILE A 271 -8.18 -7.57 -3.85
N LEU A 272 -8.25 -8.56 -4.72
CA LEU A 272 -9.52 -9.24 -5.02
C LEU A 272 -9.78 -10.47 -4.13
N GLY A 273 -8.72 -11.18 -3.73
CA GLY A 273 -8.82 -12.41 -2.94
C GLY A 273 -9.62 -12.26 -1.65
N PRO A 274 -9.29 -11.30 -0.76
CA PRO A 274 -10.03 -11.08 0.49
C PRO A 274 -11.52 -10.79 0.27
N LEU A 275 -11.86 -10.04 -0.78
CA LEU A 275 -13.25 -9.73 -1.13
C LEU A 275 -14.01 -10.97 -1.60
N ARG A 276 -13.38 -11.79 -2.46
CA ARG A 276 -13.97 -13.04 -2.96
C ARG A 276 -14.18 -14.06 -1.83
N GLU A 277 -13.21 -14.21 -0.95
CA GLU A 277 -13.30 -15.11 0.22
C GLU A 277 -14.40 -14.65 1.19
N ALA A 278 -14.50 -13.35 1.43
CA ALA A 278 -15.56 -12.78 2.24
C ALA A 278 -16.94 -12.97 1.60
N ALA A 279 -17.05 -12.77 0.27
CA ALA A 279 -18.29 -13.00 -0.47
C ALA A 279 -18.72 -14.48 -0.42
N GLN A 280 -17.79 -15.40 -0.62
CA GLN A 280 -18.04 -16.83 -0.50
C GLN A 280 -18.54 -17.20 0.90
N THR A 281 -17.91 -16.67 1.95
CA THR A 281 -18.29 -16.91 3.34
C THR A 281 -19.68 -16.35 3.66
N ALA A 282 -20.02 -15.18 3.08
CA ALA A 282 -21.32 -14.54 3.23
C ALA A 282 -22.43 -15.09 2.32
N GLY A 283 -22.10 -16.02 1.39
CA GLY A 283 -23.05 -16.56 0.42
C GLY A 283 -23.50 -15.55 -0.65
N ILE A 284 -22.65 -14.57 -0.96
CA ILE A 284 -22.96 -13.48 -1.91
C ILE A 284 -22.25 -13.79 -3.24
N ALA A 285 -23.02 -13.77 -4.33
CA ALA A 285 -22.46 -13.90 -5.67
C ALA A 285 -21.75 -12.62 -6.10
N THR A 286 -20.52 -12.76 -6.63
CA THR A 286 -19.70 -11.63 -7.11
C THR A 286 -19.13 -11.91 -8.51
N PRO A 287 -19.99 -12.06 -9.54
CA PRO A 287 -19.56 -12.43 -10.89
C PRO A 287 -18.58 -11.44 -11.52
N GLN A 288 -18.66 -10.15 -11.21
CA GLN A 288 -17.69 -9.16 -11.70
C GLN A 288 -16.31 -9.37 -11.08
N LEU A 289 -16.23 -9.58 -9.75
CA LEU A 289 -14.96 -9.87 -9.09
C LEU A 289 -14.35 -11.18 -9.59
N ASP A 290 -15.17 -12.22 -9.77
CA ASP A 290 -14.71 -13.51 -10.27
C ASP A 290 -14.16 -13.43 -11.70
N SER A 291 -14.85 -12.71 -12.57
CA SER A 291 -14.38 -12.44 -13.94
C SER A 291 -13.03 -11.71 -13.95
N ARG A 292 -12.87 -10.67 -13.11
CA ARG A 292 -11.60 -9.92 -13.00
C ARG A 292 -10.47 -10.77 -12.43
N TRP A 293 -10.78 -11.59 -11.45
CA TRP A 293 -9.82 -12.53 -10.89
C TRP A 293 -9.27 -13.49 -11.97
N GLN A 294 -10.13 -14.17 -12.69
CA GLN A 294 -9.75 -15.13 -13.72
C GLN A 294 -8.87 -14.49 -14.80
N GLU A 295 -9.24 -13.28 -15.25
CA GLU A 295 -8.47 -12.54 -16.25
C GLU A 295 -7.05 -12.19 -15.78
N LEU A 296 -6.90 -11.77 -14.52
CA LEU A 296 -5.61 -11.38 -13.94
C LEU A 296 -4.75 -12.59 -13.58
N GLU A 297 -5.36 -13.67 -13.10
CA GLU A 297 -4.67 -14.92 -12.79
C GLU A 297 -3.98 -15.49 -14.02
N VAL A 298 -4.69 -15.56 -15.16
CA VAL A 298 -4.11 -16.01 -16.44
C VAL A 298 -2.93 -15.14 -16.85
N ARG A 299 -3.04 -13.82 -16.72
CA ARG A 299 -1.96 -12.89 -17.09
C ARG A 299 -0.73 -12.97 -16.19
N ASN A 300 -0.92 -13.16 -14.89
CA ASN A 300 0.20 -13.31 -13.95
C ASN A 300 0.93 -14.65 -14.11
N ASN A 301 0.27 -15.69 -14.63
CA ASN A 301 0.87 -17.00 -14.88
C ASN A 301 1.60 -17.08 -16.23
N GLN A 302 1.44 -16.10 -17.10
CA GLN A 302 2.09 -16.03 -18.43
C GLN A 302 3.35 -15.15 -18.47
N GLY A 303 3.65 -14.42 -17.42
CA GLY A 303 4.84 -13.55 -17.25
C GLY A 303 5.84 -14.15 -16.28
#